data_d3f3bab44d19e22aa3c8e87f6a87db53
#
_entry.id   d3f3bab44d19e22aa3c8e87f6a87db53
#
_cell.length_a   1.000
_cell.length_b   1.000
_cell.length_c   1.000
_cell.angle_alpha   90.00
_cell.angle_beta   90.00
_cell.angle_gamma   90.00
#
_symmetry.space_group_name_H-M   'P 1'
#
loop_
_entity.id
_entity.type
_entity.pdbx_description
1 polymer ?
#
loop_
_entity_poly.entity_id
_entity_poly.type
_entity_poly.pdbx_seq_one_letter_code
_entity_poly.pdbx_strand_id
1 'polypeptide(L)'
;MEDFYTKKNANPLRGLYELGIEATEAYEAARERVREFINAGKTSEVVFTRNSTESLNLIAYSYGLTSLKAGDEILISIDNHHSNILPWQMVSRQTGAKLVYLECQPDGSYRDEDMEALVTEKTKIAAMPQISNVLGRRNPVEKLTKLVQEKGGVIVIDAAQSAPHIPVDVSP
;
A
#
# COMPACT_ATOMS: atom_id res chain seq x y z
N MET A 1 21.83 -2.53 16.21
CA MET A 1 20.81 -3.32 16.94
C MET A 1 21.26 -3.65 18.36
N GLU A 2 22.44 -4.21 18.58
CA GLU A 2 22.91 -4.58 19.91
C GLU A 2 22.86 -3.41 20.91
N ASP A 3 23.38 -2.24 20.54
CA ASP A 3 23.38 -1.04 21.39
C ASP A 3 21.96 -0.61 21.81
N PHE A 4 21.00 -0.70 20.91
CA PHE A 4 19.60 -0.40 21.21
C PHE A 4 19.04 -1.39 22.25
N TYR A 5 19.18 -2.70 22.01
CA TYR A 5 18.61 -3.71 22.92
C TYR A 5 19.31 -3.76 24.28
N THR A 6 20.57 -3.44 24.36
CA THR A 6 21.34 -3.50 25.63
C THR A 6 21.29 -2.23 26.46
N LYS A 7 21.07 -1.05 25.82
CA LYS A 7 21.21 0.24 26.53
C LYS A 7 19.98 1.16 26.40
N LYS A 8 19.16 1.01 25.32
CA LYS A 8 18.12 1.98 24.98
C LYS A 8 16.73 1.38 24.84
N ASN A 9 16.59 0.07 25.07
CA ASN A 9 15.32 -0.62 24.93
C ASN A 9 14.36 -0.23 26.07
N ALA A 10 13.41 0.62 25.73
CA ALA A 10 12.35 1.07 26.63
C ALA A 10 11.03 1.19 25.87
N ASN A 11 9.94 1.41 26.60
CA ASN A 11 8.61 1.53 26.01
C ASN A 11 8.43 2.94 25.38
N PRO A 12 8.46 3.07 24.05
CA PRO A 12 8.28 4.37 23.39
C PRO A 12 6.85 4.88 23.58
N LEU A 13 6.67 6.21 23.52
CA LEU A 13 5.39 6.92 23.56
C LEU A 13 4.62 6.85 24.88
N ARG A 14 5.16 6.25 25.94
CA ARG A 14 4.44 6.05 27.22
C ARG A 14 5.21 6.43 28.49
N GLY A 15 6.42 6.94 28.39
CA GLY A 15 7.24 7.22 29.56
C GLY A 15 7.71 8.66 29.62
N LEU A 16 7.69 9.24 30.81
CA LEU A 16 8.35 10.51 31.10
C LEU A 16 9.76 10.31 31.71
N TYR A 17 10.24 9.06 31.77
CA TYR A 17 11.58 8.71 32.22
C TYR A 17 12.57 8.75 31.05
N GLU A 18 13.84 9.02 31.34
CA GLU A 18 14.88 9.29 30.34
C GLU A 18 14.95 8.26 29.20
N LEU A 19 15.06 6.97 29.53
CA LEU A 19 15.09 5.88 28.52
C LEU A 19 13.83 5.82 27.66
N GLY A 20 12.65 6.14 28.21
CA GLY A 20 11.39 6.20 27.46
C GLY A 20 11.36 7.37 26.47
N ILE A 21 11.94 8.51 26.84
CA ILE A 21 12.09 9.68 25.98
C ILE A 21 13.07 9.35 24.85
N GLU A 22 14.26 8.82 25.15
CA GLU A 22 15.24 8.41 24.15
C GLU A 22 14.68 7.39 23.15
N ALA A 23 13.93 6.40 23.64
CA ALA A 23 13.28 5.40 22.78
C ALA A 23 12.22 6.03 21.86
N THR A 24 11.47 7.01 22.36
CA THR A 24 10.48 7.76 21.60
C THR A 24 11.16 8.61 20.51
N GLU A 25 12.19 9.35 20.86
CA GLU A 25 12.94 10.17 19.91
C GLU A 25 13.56 9.31 18.80
N ALA A 26 14.16 8.17 19.16
CA ALA A 26 14.71 7.24 18.16
C ALA A 26 13.64 6.67 17.23
N TYR A 27 12.45 6.36 17.75
CA TYR A 27 11.33 5.85 16.96
C TYR A 27 10.78 6.90 15.99
N GLU A 28 10.59 8.14 16.46
CA GLU A 28 10.10 9.23 15.60
C GLU A 28 11.16 9.69 14.59
N ALA A 29 12.45 9.67 14.95
CA ALA A 29 13.53 9.91 14.01
C ALA A 29 13.57 8.85 12.88
N ALA A 30 13.31 7.58 13.21
CA ALA A 30 13.19 6.53 12.19
C ALA A 30 11.99 6.76 11.27
N ARG A 31 10.86 7.21 11.81
CA ARG A 31 9.66 7.57 11.03
C ARG A 31 9.96 8.72 10.06
N GLU A 32 10.64 9.76 10.54
CA GLU A 32 11.05 10.89 9.69
C GLU A 32 11.97 10.43 8.54
N ARG A 33 12.93 9.53 8.83
CA ARG A 33 13.79 8.97 7.79
C ARG A 33 13.01 8.18 6.72
N VAL A 34 11.98 7.43 7.12
CA VAL A 34 11.11 6.74 6.15
C VAL A 34 10.30 7.76 5.37
N ARG A 35 9.74 8.79 6.03
CA ARG A 35 9.03 9.87 5.36
C ARG A 35 9.88 10.51 4.25
N GLU A 36 11.13 10.89 4.59
CA GLU A 36 12.09 11.44 3.61
C GLU A 36 12.38 10.46 2.47
N PHE A 37 12.60 9.18 2.81
CA PHE A 37 12.98 8.13 1.86
C PHE A 37 11.91 7.89 0.78
N ILE A 38 10.63 7.98 1.15
CA ILE A 38 9.51 7.79 0.22
C ILE A 38 8.89 9.13 -0.25
N ASN A 39 9.47 10.26 0.13
CA ASN A 39 8.98 11.60 -0.17
C ASN A 39 7.52 11.85 0.28
N ALA A 40 7.12 11.30 1.44
CA ALA A 40 5.81 11.58 2.00
C ALA A 40 5.72 13.00 2.57
N GLY A 41 4.54 13.60 2.54
CA GLY A 41 4.33 14.98 2.97
C GLY A 41 4.50 15.20 4.47
N LYS A 42 4.08 14.22 5.29
CA LYS A 42 4.07 14.30 6.75
C LYS A 42 4.44 12.97 7.40
N THR A 43 5.06 13.01 8.57
CA THR A 43 5.36 11.81 9.38
C THR A 43 4.11 11.02 9.76
N SER A 44 2.96 11.68 9.93
CA SER A 44 1.68 11.03 10.22
C SER A 44 1.15 10.14 9.09
N GLU A 45 1.71 10.26 7.89
CA GLU A 45 1.40 9.41 6.73
C GLU A 45 2.20 8.09 6.75
N VAL A 46 3.19 7.97 7.64
CA VAL A 46 4.02 6.77 7.79
C VAL A 46 3.51 5.94 8.97
N VAL A 47 3.06 4.73 8.67
CA VAL A 47 2.60 3.76 9.67
C VAL A 47 3.50 2.53 9.63
N PHE A 48 4.16 2.22 10.74
CA PHE A 48 4.98 1.01 10.85
C PHE A 48 4.13 -0.21 11.14
N THR A 49 4.36 -1.26 10.37
CA THR A 49 3.77 -2.59 10.54
C THR A 49 4.88 -3.65 10.53
N ARG A 50 4.54 -4.88 10.83
CA ARG A 50 5.52 -5.98 10.84
C ARG A 50 6.00 -6.39 9.45
N ASN A 51 5.16 -6.21 8.42
CA ASN A 51 5.45 -6.56 7.03
C ASN A 51 4.36 -6.02 6.10
N SER A 52 4.57 -6.13 4.77
CA SER A 52 3.61 -5.69 3.76
C SER A 52 2.26 -6.40 3.86
N THR A 53 2.23 -7.68 4.25
CA THR A 53 0.96 -8.41 4.45
C THR A 53 0.11 -7.74 5.52
N GLU A 54 0.70 -7.34 6.64
CA GLU A 54 -0.02 -6.61 7.69
C GLU A 54 -0.46 -5.23 7.20
N SER A 55 0.38 -4.51 6.47
CA SER A 55 0.03 -3.19 5.91
C SER A 55 -1.20 -3.29 4.98
N LEU A 56 -1.19 -4.24 4.06
CA LEU A 56 -2.28 -4.44 3.10
C LEU A 56 -3.58 -4.89 3.78
N ASN A 57 -3.49 -5.78 4.78
CA ASN A 57 -4.63 -6.14 5.60
C ASN A 57 -5.15 -4.95 6.42
N LEU A 58 -4.27 -4.13 6.99
CA LEU A 58 -4.67 -2.93 7.72
C LEU A 58 -5.47 -1.97 6.84
N ILE A 59 -5.02 -1.72 5.60
CA ILE A 59 -5.77 -0.90 4.64
C ILE A 59 -7.12 -1.54 4.31
N ALA A 60 -7.14 -2.83 4.05
CA ALA A 60 -8.36 -3.56 3.73
C ALA A 60 -9.39 -3.50 4.88
N TYR A 61 -8.97 -3.73 6.11
CA TYR A 61 -9.85 -3.70 7.28
C TYR A 61 -10.28 -2.29 7.67
N SER A 62 -9.37 -1.31 7.62
CA SER A 62 -9.69 0.06 8.06
C SER A 62 -10.42 0.83 6.96
N TYR A 63 -9.88 0.90 5.75
CA TYR A 63 -10.44 1.66 4.65
C TYR A 63 -11.43 0.83 3.82
N GLY A 64 -11.04 -0.36 3.39
CA GLY A 64 -11.85 -1.18 2.50
C GLY A 64 -13.23 -1.52 3.07
N LEU A 65 -13.29 -2.03 4.31
CA LEU A 65 -14.56 -2.39 4.94
C LEU A 65 -15.46 -1.19 5.29
N THR A 66 -14.86 -0.01 5.48
CA THR A 66 -15.63 1.18 5.90
C THR A 66 -16.08 2.06 4.74
N SER A 67 -15.38 2.02 3.59
CA SER A 67 -15.66 2.89 2.45
C SER A 67 -16.44 2.21 1.33
N LEU A 68 -16.46 0.87 1.27
CA LEU A 68 -17.08 0.12 0.18
C LEU A 68 -18.47 -0.40 0.54
N LYS A 69 -19.32 -0.51 -0.48
CA LYS A 69 -20.67 -1.06 -0.41
C LYS A 69 -20.99 -1.90 -1.65
N ALA A 70 -22.11 -2.60 -1.61
CA ALA A 70 -22.61 -3.35 -2.76
C ALA A 70 -22.79 -2.44 -3.99
N GLY A 71 -22.26 -2.90 -5.13
CA GLY A 71 -22.24 -2.16 -6.39
C GLY A 71 -20.95 -1.41 -6.67
N ASP A 72 -20.09 -1.18 -5.66
CA ASP A 72 -18.74 -0.68 -5.87
C ASP A 72 -17.84 -1.76 -6.47
N GLU A 73 -16.70 -1.36 -7.03
CA GLU A 73 -15.74 -2.25 -7.66
C GLU A 73 -14.34 -2.08 -7.04
N ILE A 74 -13.66 -3.22 -6.87
CA ILE A 74 -12.24 -3.30 -6.47
C ILE A 74 -11.49 -3.87 -7.68
N LEU A 75 -10.64 -3.08 -8.31
CA LEU A 75 -9.80 -3.49 -9.43
C LEU A 75 -8.47 -4.05 -8.91
N ILE A 76 -8.12 -5.26 -9.31
CA ILE A 76 -6.89 -5.95 -8.88
C ILE A 76 -6.12 -6.40 -10.11
N SER A 77 -4.84 -6.07 -10.23
CA SER A 77 -3.99 -6.64 -11.27
C SER A 77 -3.70 -8.12 -10.98
N ILE A 78 -3.62 -8.93 -12.03
CA ILE A 78 -3.50 -10.39 -11.89
C ILE A 78 -2.14 -10.84 -11.34
N ASP A 79 -1.09 -10.03 -11.51
CA ASP A 79 0.28 -10.31 -11.09
C ASP A 79 0.58 -9.91 -9.63
N ASN A 80 -0.46 -9.59 -8.86
CA ASN A 80 -0.33 -9.28 -7.44
C ASN A 80 0.15 -10.50 -6.63
N HIS A 81 0.96 -10.22 -5.62
CA HIS A 81 1.22 -11.19 -4.55
C HIS A 81 -0.08 -11.48 -3.77
N HIS A 82 -0.23 -12.70 -3.26
CA HIS A 82 -1.43 -13.11 -2.50
C HIS A 82 -1.79 -12.16 -1.35
N SER A 83 -0.80 -11.53 -0.72
CA SER A 83 -1.03 -10.53 0.34
C SER A 83 -1.81 -9.30 -0.14
N ASN A 84 -1.78 -9.02 -1.45
CA ASN A 84 -2.54 -7.93 -2.08
C ASN A 84 -3.72 -8.44 -2.94
N ILE A 85 -4.16 -9.68 -2.74
CA ILE A 85 -5.35 -10.28 -3.36
C ILE A 85 -6.35 -10.69 -2.27
N LEU A 86 -5.90 -11.53 -1.32
CA LEU A 86 -6.77 -12.16 -0.33
C LEU A 86 -7.53 -11.15 0.56
N PRO A 87 -6.92 -10.04 1.04
CA PRO A 87 -7.66 -9.04 1.80
C PRO A 87 -8.82 -8.43 1.00
N TRP A 88 -8.63 -8.18 -0.29
CA TRP A 88 -9.67 -7.61 -1.15
C TRP A 88 -10.79 -8.62 -1.45
N GLN A 89 -10.48 -9.91 -1.55
CA GLN A 89 -11.50 -10.95 -1.62
C GLN A 89 -12.37 -11.00 -0.36
N MET A 90 -11.75 -10.84 0.80
CA MET A 90 -12.47 -10.76 2.08
C MET A 90 -13.36 -9.52 2.13
N VAL A 91 -12.83 -8.35 1.77
CA VAL A 91 -13.59 -7.10 1.71
C VAL A 91 -14.79 -7.23 0.75
N SER A 92 -14.56 -7.75 -0.45
CA SER A 92 -15.60 -8.00 -1.45
C SER A 92 -16.74 -8.85 -0.89
N ARG A 93 -16.43 -9.95 -0.19
CA ARG A 93 -17.43 -10.84 0.42
C ARG A 93 -18.25 -10.14 1.51
N GLN A 94 -17.63 -9.28 2.30
CA GLN A 94 -18.28 -8.61 3.43
C GLN A 94 -19.09 -7.39 3.01
N THR A 95 -18.62 -6.64 2.01
CA THR A 95 -19.27 -5.38 1.58
C THR A 95 -20.23 -5.58 0.41
N GLY A 96 -20.10 -6.69 -0.32
CA GLY A 96 -20.84 -6.90 -1.58
C GLY A 96 -20.21 -6.14 -2.77
N ALA A 97 -19.06 -5.51 -2.60
CA ALA A 97 -18.31 -4.91 -3.70
C ALA A 97 -17.78 -5.99 -4.64
N LYS A 98 -17.76 -5.70 -5.94
CA LYS A 98 -17.33 -6.65 -6.97
C LYS A 98 -15.80 -6.59 -7.18
N LEU A 99 -15.16 -7.77 -7.24
CA LEU A 99 -13.78 -7.86 -7.72
C LEU A 99 -13.74 -7.81 -9.25
N VAL A 100 -12.88 -6.96 -9.77
CA VAL A 100 -12.57 -6.83 -11.20
C VAL A 100 -11.09 -7.12 -11.37
N TYR A 101 -10.73 -8.00 -12.29
CA TYR A 101 -9.35 -8.37 -12.52
C TYR A 101 -8.82 -7.70 -13.78
N LEU A 102 -7.68 -7.02 -13.65
CA LEU A 102 -6.90 -6.49 -14.76
C LEU A 102 -5.87 -7.55 -15.16
N GLU A 103 -6.06 -8.15 -16.31
CA GLU A 103 -5.17 -9.18 -16.85
C GLU A 103 -3.98 -8.56 -17.56
N CYS A 104 -2.81 -9.18 -17.44
CA CYS A 104 -1.62 -8.79 -18.20
C CYS A 104 -1.53 -9.58 -19.51
N GLN A 105 -0.75 -9.05 -20.46
CA GLN A 105 -0.39 -9.73 -21.69
C GLN A 105 0.56 -10.91 -21.39
N PRO A 106 0.80 -11.81 -22.34
CA PRO A 106 1.74 -12.94 -22.15
C PRO A 106 3.17 -12.53 -21.77
N ASP A 107 3.58 -11.31 -22.12
CA ASP A 107 4.87 -10.75 -21.73
C ASP A 107 4.83 -10.04 -20.35
N GLY A 108 3.70 -10.08 -19.66
CA GLY A 108 3.48 -9.43 -18.37
C GLY A 108 3.18 -7.93 -18.45
N SER A 109 3.02 -7.35 -19.66
CA SER A 109 2.65 -5.94 -19.81
C SER A 109 1.15 -5.72 -19.61
N TYR A 110 0.78 -4.48 -19.31
CA TYR A 110 -0.61 -4.04 -19.27
C TYR A 110 -0.85 -3.06 -20.42
N ARG A 111 -1.95 -3.26 -21.17
CA ARG A 111 -2.34 -2.32 -22.21
C ARG A 111 -3.12 -1.16 -21.59
N ASP A 112 -2.91 -0.01 -22.14
CA ASP A 112 -3.58 1.21 -21.71
C ASP A 112 -5.09 1.11 -21.89
N GLU A 113 -5.53 0.55 -23.01
CA GLU A 113 -6.95 0.38 -23.36
C GLU A 113 -7.67 -0.54 -22.36
N ASP A 114 -7.00 -1.58 -21.85
CA ASP A 114 -7.59 -2.50 -20.86
C ASP A 114 -7.81 -1.78 -19.52
N MET A 115 -6.85 -0.95 -19.08
CA MET A 115 -7.01 -0.14 -17.88
C MET A 115 -8.13 0.89 -18.03
N GLU A 116 -8.17 1.61 -19.17
CA GLU A 116 -9.20 2.61 -19.46
C GLU A 116 -10.61 1.99 -19.55
N ALA A 117 -10.73 0.78 -20.09
CA ALA A 117 -12.00 0.08 -20.18
C ALA A 117 -12.52 -0.45 -18.83
N LEU A 118 -11.60 -0.86 -17.93
CA LEU A 118 -11.96 -1.47 -16.65
C LEU A 118 -12.17 -0.46 -15.53
N VAL A 119 -11.53 0.72 -15.59
CA VAL A 119 -11.71 1.77 -14.57
C VAL A 119 -12.98 2.56 -14.85
N THR A 120 -13.97 2.43 -13.97
CA THR A 120 -15.30 3.04 -14.08
C THR A 120 -15.61 3.93 -12.87
N GLU A 121 -16.72 4.65 -12.92
CA GLU A 121 -17.25 5.41 -11.76
C GLU A 121 -17.52 4.53 -10.53
N LYS A 122 -17.62 3.20 -10.72
CA LYS A 122 -17.81 2.22 -9.65
C LYS A 122 -16.48 1.76 -9.03
N THR A 123 -15.37 1.99 -9.71
CA THR A 123 -14.03 1.63 -9.21
C THR A 123 -13.67 2.54 -8.04
N LYS A 124 -13.74 2.01 -6.82
CA LYS A 124 -13.43 2.76 -5.59
C LYS A 124 -12.06 2.45 -5.05
N ILE A 125 -11.57 1.25 -5.31
CA ILE A 125 -10.20 0.84 -4.95
C ILE A 125 -9.58 0.14 -6.16
N ALA A 126 -8.33 0.47 -6.46
CA ALA A 126 -7.47 -0.34 -7.31
C ALA A 126 -6.25 -0.83 -6.50
N ALA A 127 -5.77 -2.04 -6.77
CA ALA A 127 -4.60 -2.62 -6.12
C ALA A 127 -3.64 -3.22 -7.15
N MET A 128 -2.37 -2.75 -7.14
CA MET A 128 -1.35 -3.17 -8.10
C MET A 128 0.04 -3.15 -7.45
N PRO A 129 0.94 -4.13 -7.71
CA PRO A 129 2.32 -4.03 -7.32
C PRO A 129 3.05 -3.05 -8.25
N GLN A 130 3.94 -2.22 -7.71
CA GLN A 130 4.76 -1.34 -8.54
C GLN A 130 5.79 -2.14 -9.36
N ILE A 131 6.36 -3.18 -8.75
CA ILE A 131 7.19 -4.18 -9.44
C ILE A 131 6.65 -5.56 -9.07
N SER A 132 6.37 -6.38 -10.09
CA SER A 132 5.90 -7.74 -9.89
C SER A 132 6.98 -8.60 -9.21
N ASN A 133 6.62 -9.29 -8.13
CA ASN A 133 7.52 -10.20 -7.43
C ASN A 133 7.84 -11.48 -8.23
N VAL A 134 7.06 -11.80 -9.24
CA VAL A 134 7.26 -12.97 -10.11
C VAL A 134 8.02 -12.60 -11.37
N LEU A 135 7.60 -11.52 -12.04
CA LEU A 135 8.12 -11.13 -13.36
C LEU A 135 9.29 -10.14 -13.27
N GLY A 136 9.49 -9.47 -12.12
CA GLY A 136 10.47 -8.39 -11.96
C GLY A 136 10.18 -7.17 -12.84
N ARG A 137 8.98 -7.09 -13.42
CA ARG A 137 8.56 -6.03 -14.33
C ARG A 137 7.95 -4.86 -13.56
N ARG A 138 8.28 -3.64 -13.96
CA ARG A 138 7.62 -2.43 -13.46
C ARG A 138 6.24 -2.29 -14.12
N ASN A 139 5.23 -2.11 -13.29
CA ASN A 139 3.85 -1.93 -13.71
C ASN A 139 3.50 -0.44 -13.90
N PRO A 140 2.48 -0.10 -14.70
CA PRO A 140 2.10 1.27 -15.03
C PRO A 140 1.25 1.90 -13.92
N VAL A 141 1.77 1.89 -12.67
CA VAL A 141 1.02 2.36 -11.50
C VAL A 141 0.66 3.84 -11.60
N GLU A 142 1.50 4.66 -12.21
CA GLU A 142 1.25 6.10 -12.38
C GLU A 142 0.03 6.35 -13.29
N LYS A 143 -0.10 5.59 -14.38
CA LYS A 143 -1.25 5.68 -15.26
C LYS A 143 -2.52 5.20 -14.58
N LEU A 144 -2.45 4.03 -13.93
CA LEU A 144 -3.61 3.48 -13.22
C LEU A 144 -4.06 4.42 -12.08
N THR A 145 -3.11 5.03 -11.35
CA THR A 145 -3.41 6.03 -10.32
C THR A 145 -4.25 7.17 -10.87
N LYS A 146 -3.81 7.76 -11.99
CA LYS A 146 -4.51 8.88 -12.63
C LYS A 146 -5.94 8.49 -13.02
N LEU A 147 -6.11 7.35 -13.70
CA LEU A 147 -7.43 6.88 -14.14
C LEU A 147 -8.37 6.67 -12.95
N VAL A 148 -7.89 6.02 -11.89
CA VAL A 148 -8.70 5.72 -10.69
C VAL A 148 -9.06 6.99 -9.92
N GLN A 149 -8.12 7.92 -9.76
CA GLN A 149 -8.36 9.18 -9.07
C GLN A 149 -9.31 10.10 -9.84
N GLU A 150 -9.26 10.12 -11.17
CA GLU A 150 -10.22 10.85 -12.03
C GLU A 150 -11.65 10.34 -11.83
N LYS A 151 -11.84 9.08 -11.40
CA LYS A 151 -13.14 8.48 -11.06
C LYS A 151 -13.48 8.57 -9.56
N GLY A 152 -12.67 9.29 -8.78
CA GLY A 152 -12.87 9.46 -7.34
C GLY A 152 -12.54 8.22 -6.50
N GLY A 153 -11.80 7.27 -7.05
CA GLY A 153 -11.27 6.09 -6.35
C GLY A 153 -9.89 6.35 -5.76
N VAL A 154 -9.39 5.35 -5.03
CA VAL A 154 -8.04 5.33 -4.47
C VAL A 154 -7.25 4.15 -5.00
N ILE A 155 -5.92 4.27 -5.02
CA ILE A 155 -5.03 3.17 -5.41
C ILE A 155 -4.20 2.70 -4.22
N VAL A 156 -4.02 1.38 -4.13
CA VAL A 156 -3.13 0.72 -3.17
C VAL A 156 -1.97 0.12 -3.96
N ILE A 157 -0.79 0.69 -3.78
CA ILE A 157 0.42 0.27 -4.48
C ILE A 157 1.26 -0.58 -3.53
N ASP A 158 1.49 -1.85 -3.90
CA ASP A 158 2.44 -2.70 -3.21
C ASP A 158 3.86 -2.40 -3.73
N ALA A 159 4.66 -1.73 -2.88
CA ALA A 159 6.02 -1.35 -3.16
C ALA A 159 7.08 -2.30 -2.56
N ALA A 160 6.69 -3.49 -2.12
CA ALA A 160 7.61 -4.44 -1.46
C ALA A 160 8.83 -4.76 -2.33
N GLN A 161 8.65 -4.89 -3.64
CA GLN A 161 9.75 -5.15 -4.57
C GLN A 161 10.38 -3.88 -5.16
N SER A 162 9.69 -2.74 -5.12
CA SER A 162 10.24 -1.51 -5.68
C SER A 162 11.06 -0.70 -4.69
N ALA A 163 10.61 -0.57 -3.45
CA ALA A 163 11.26 0.27 -2.44
C ALA A 163 12.76 -0.05 -2.21
N PRO A 164 13.22 -1.33 -2.23
CA PRO A 164 14.64 -1.63 -2.09
C PRO A 164 15.45 -1.45 -3.39
N HIS A 165 14.82 -1.23 -4.54
CA HIS A 165 15.49 -1.28 -5.85
C HIS A 165 15.41 0.02 -6.65
N ILE A 166 14.36 0.80 -6.50
CA ILE A 166 14.15 2.05 -7.23
C ILE A 166 13.66 3.15 -6.28
N PRO A 167 13.88 4.43 -6.59
CA PRO A 167 13.26 5.52 -5.85
C PRO A 167 11.72 5.38 -5.86
N VAL A 168 11.12 5.54 -4.68
CA VAL A 168 9.66 5.58 -4.51
C VAL A 168 9.29 6.99 -4.08
N ASP A 169 8.36 7.58 -4.80
CA ASP A 169 7.82 8.90 -4.51
C ASP A 169 6.30 8.77 -4.32
N VAL A 170 5.84 9.08 -3.10
CA VAL A 170 4.41 9.02 -2.74
C VAL A 170 3.78 10.40 -2.66
N SER A 171 4.50 11.44 -3.10
CA SER A 171 3.92 12.80 -3.18
C SER A 171 2.74 12.83 -4.15
N PRO A 172 1.72 13.69 -3.87
CA PRO A 172 0.54 13.83 -4.72
C PRO A 172 0.87 14.37 -6.10
#